data_58d37a5a4d08483340573ebd06ad8075
#
_entry.id   58d37a5a4d08483340573ebd06ad8075
#
_cell.length_a   1.000
_cell.length_b   1.000
_cell.length_c   1.000
_cell.angle_alpha   90.00
_cell.angle_beta   90.00
_cell.angle_gamma   90.00
#
_symmetry.space_group_name_H-M   'P 1'
#
loop_
_entity.id
_entity.type
_entity.pdbx_description
1 polymer ?
#
loop_
_entity_poly.entity_id
_entity_poly.type
_entity_poly.pdbx_seq_one_letter_code
_entity_poly.pdbx_strand_id
1 'polypeptide(L)'
;MCHHLPLTMSRAVLSWVIERLDHGERVALASVIEARGSVPGKPGAQLAISSTGEKFGTVGGAGLEMKIERNLIEMLANDKSEMRKTGGKIETYILHKEGKGKEAVALDSLCGGQLKVSLEVIEPVPHILIAGGGHVGMSVSMVCETLGWKYS
;
A
#
# COMPACT_ATOMS: atom_id res chain seq x y z
N MET A 1 -0.49 20.16 23.95
CA MET A 1 -1.53 19.10 23.82
C MET A 1 -1.17 18.23 22.65
N CYS A 2 -0.55 17.07 22.87
CA CYS A 2 -0.31 16.09 21.84
C CYS A 2 -1.63 15.45 21.46
N HIS A 3 -2.18 15.81 20.29
CA HIS A 3 -3.26 15.05 19.71
C HIS A 3 -2.68 13.69 19.28
N HIS A 4 -2.86 12.70 20.11
CA HIS A 4 -2.79 11.31 19.72
C HIS A 4 -3.78 11.13 18.57
N LEU A 5 -3.29 11.05 17.34
CA LEU A 5 -4.02 10.35 16.29
C LEU A 5 -4.22 8.93 16.81
N PRO A 6 -5.45 8.45 16.92
CA PRO A 6 -5.68 7.18 17.57
C PRO A 6 -4.93 6.08 16.83
N LEU A 7 -4.17 5.27 17.57
CA LEU A 7 -3.67 3.95 17.15
C LEU A 7 -4.74 3.11 16.41
N THR A 8 -6.01 3.51 16.53
CA THR A 8 -7.17 2.97 15.84
C THR A 8 -7.15 3.12 14.30
N MET A 9 -6.58 4.22 13.74
CA MET A 9 -6.57 4.43 12.28
C MET A 9 -5.63 3.45 11.57
N SER A 10 -4.37 3.31 12.04
CA SER A 10 -3.43 2.35 11.44
C SER A 10 -3.93 0.91 11.59
N ARG A 11 -4.52 0.56 12.74
CA ARG A 11 -5.13 -0.75 12.93
C ARG A 11 -6.29 -0.99 11.96
N ALA A 12 -7.14 0.01 11.75
CA ALA A 12 -8.28 -0.08 10.83
C ALA A 12 -7.80 -0.28 9.38
N VAL A 13 -6.76 0.46 8.93
CA VAL A 13 -6.17 0.29 7.61
C VAL A 13 -5.60 -1.12 7.46
N LEU A 14 -4.80 -1.60 8.41
CA LEU A 14 -4.21 -2.93 8.36
C LEU A 14 -5.28 -4.05 8.39
N SER A 15 -6.33 -3.89 9.18
CA SER A 15 -7.45 -4.84 9.19
C SER A 15 -8.17 -4.89 7.85
N TRP A 16 -8.40 -3.72 7.23
CA TRP A 16 -8.98 -3.64 5.90
C TRP A 16 -8.09 -4.28 4.83
N VAL A 17 -6.77 -4.04 4.89
CA VAL A 17 -5.79 -4.67 3.98
C VAL A 17 -5.87 -6.19 4.08
N ILE A 18 -5.84 -6.74 5.31
CA ILE A 18 -5.94 -8.19 5.54
C ILE A 18 -7.23 -8.74 4.96
N GLU A 19 -8.37 -8.06 5.20
CA GLU A 19 -9.67 -8.47 4.66
C GLU A 19 -9.64 -8.55 3.13
N ARG A 20 -9.09 -7.54 2.44
CA ARG A 20 -8.96 -7.57 0.96
C ARG A 20 -8.07 -8.71 0.48
N LEU A 21 -6.91 -8.90 1.13
CA LEU A 21 -6.00 -10.02 0.83
C LEU A 21 -6.67 -11.39 1.03
N ASP A 22 -7.51 -11.52 2.06
CA ASP A 22 -8.27 -12.75 2.32
C ASP A 22 -9.32 -13.05 1.25
N HIS A 23 -9.85 -12.01 0.59
CA HIS A 23 -10.71 -12.13 -0.58
C HIS A 23 -9.92 -12.36 -1.90
N GLY A 24 -8.60 -12.52 -1.83
CA GLY A 24 -7.75 -12.76 -3.00
C GLY A 24 -7.42 -11.50 -3.79
N GLU A 25 -7.70 -10.33 -3.27
CA GLU A 25 -7.37 -9.05 -3.88
C GLU A 25 -5.92 -8.65 -3.59
N ARG A 26 -5.26 -8.05 -4.57
CA ARG A 26 -3.97 -7.35 -4.35
C ARG A 26 -4.24 -6.01 -3.72
N VAL A 27 -3.36 -5.54 -2.85
CA VAL A 27 -3.48 -4.24 -2.20
C VAL A 27 -2.21 -3.43 -2.37
N ALA A 28 -2.32 -2.20 -2.85
CA ALA A 28 -1.25 -1.23 -2.80
C ALA A 28 -1.40 -0.35 -1.56
N LEU A 29 -0.34 -0.23 -0.77
CA LEU A 29 -0.30 0.50 0.50
C LEU A 29 0.73 1.62 0.43
N ALA A 30 0.30 2.83 0.81
CA ALA A 30 1.16 3.96 1.06
C ALA A 30 1.24 4.23 2.56
N SER A 31 2.46 4.44 3.08
CA SER A 31 2.70 4.79 4.49
C SER A 31 3.62 6.00 4.57
N VAL A 32 3.20 7.05 5.25
CA VAL A 32 4.07 8.21 5.54
C VAL A 32 5.10 7.81 6.58
N ILE A 33 6.39 7.82 6.18
CA ILE A 33 7.51 7.43 7.04
C ILE A 33 8.24 8.64 7.65
N GLU A 34 8.22 9.78 6.96
CA GLU A 34 8.84 11.02 7.44
C GLU A 34 8.04 12.23 6.98
N ALA A 35 7.93 13.24 7.85
CA ALA A 35 7.29 14.52 7.56
C ALA A 35 8.14 15.65 8.13
N ARG A 36 8.49 16.64 7.29
CA ARG A 36 9.27 17.82 7.67
C ARG A 36 8.57 19.09 7.20
N GLY A 37 8.64 20.13 8.05
CA GLY A 37 8.00 21.41 7.76
C GLY A 37 6.48 21.35 7.87
N SER A 38 5.79 22.27 7.19
CA SER A 38 4.32 22.34 7.20
C SER A 38 3.78 21.41 6.11
N VAL A 39 3.28 20.25 6.53
CA VAL A 39 2.73 19.20 5.63
C VAL A 39 1.41 18.68 6.19
N PRO A 40 0.46 18.27 5.31
CA PRO A 40 -0.84 17.78 5.76
C PRO A 40 -0.77 16.37 6.37
N GLY A 41 0.21 15.57 5.95
CA GLY A 41 0.39 14.19 6.42
C GLY A 41 1.31 14.08 7.64
N LYS A 42 1.07 13.09 8.48
CA LYS A 42 1.91 12.77 9.64
C LYS A 42 2.51 11.39 9.50
N PRO A 43 3.73 11.13 10.05
CA PRO A 43 4.29 9.79 10.10
C PRO A 43 3.29 8.79 10.69
N GLY A 44 3.13 7.63 10.03
CA GLY A 44 2.14 6.63 10.37
C GLY A 44 0.77 6.79 9.69
N ALA A 45 0.51 7.89 8.97
CA ALA A 45 -0.68 8.01 8.12
C ALA A 45 -0.56 7.02 6.94
N GLN A 46 -1.66 6.34 6.62
CA GLN A 46 -1.69 5.28 5.62
C GLN A 46 -2.90 5.42 4.70
N LEU A 47 -2.70 5.06 3.43
CA LEU A 47 -3.73 4.93 2.40
C LEU A 47 -3.53 3.61 1.68
N ALA A 48 -4.58 2.81 1.57
CA ALA A 48 -4.58 1.54 0.87
C ALA A 48 -5.59 1.56 -0.28
N ILE A 49 -5.25 0.91 -1.39
CA ILE A 49 -6.12 0.73 -2.56
C ILE A 49 -6.07 -0.74 -2.97
N SER A 50 -7.25 -1.37 -3.15
CA SER A 50 -7.34 -2.74 -3.64
C SER A 50 -7.32 -2.82 -5.16
N SER A 51 -7.05 -4.00 -5.70
CA SER A 51 -7.10 -4.27 -7.15
C SER A 51 -8.50 -4.11 -7.75
N THR A 52 -9.56 -4.07 -6.94
CA THR A 52 -10.94 -3.77 -7.35
C THR A 52 -11.23 -2.26 -7.37
N GLY A 53 -10.29 -1.42 -6.92
CA GLY A 53 -10.40 0.04 -6.91
C GLY A 53 -11.01 0.62 -5.63
N GLU A 54 -11.30 -0.21 -4.63
CA GLU A 54 -11.72 0.27 -3.31
C GLU A 54 -10.53 0.89 -2.57
N LYS A 55 -10.79 1.93 -1.78
CA LYS A 55 -9.75 2.61 -1.01
C LYS A 55 -10.15 2.78 0.45
N PHE A 56 -9.14 2.78 1.33
CA PHE A 56 -9.31 3.00 2.75
C PHE A 56 -8.10 3.73 3.36
N GLY A 57 -8.38 4.63 4.33
CA GLY A 57 -7.37 5.44 4.98
C GLY A 57 -7.11 6.78 4.28
N THR A 58 -6.11 7.51 4.73
CA THR A 58 -5.69 8.79 4.16
C THR A 58 -4.26 9.13 4.56
N VAL A 59 -3.54 9.79 3.68
CA VAL A 59 -2.20 10.35 3.94
C VAL A 59 -2.25 11.86 4.19
N GLY A 60 -3.44 12.48 4.06
CA GLY A 60 -3.70 13.90 4.25
C GLY A 60 -3.37 14.76 3.03
N GLY A 61 -4.17 15.81 2.83
CA GLY A 61 -3.99 16.78 1.73
C GLY A 61 -4.45 16.29 0.37
N ALA A 62 -5.54 16.87 -0.15
CA ALA A 62 -6.21 16.40 -1.37
C ALA A 62 -5.27 16.26 -2.59
N GLY A 63 -4.39 17.21 -2.84
CA GLY A 63 -3.46 17.16 -3.98
C GLY A 63 -2.39 16.09 -3.83
N LEU A 64 -1.83 15.92 -2.63
CA LEU A 64 -0.88 14.87 -2.31
C LEU A 64 -1.54 13.49 -2.42
N GLU A 65 -2.73 13.35 -1.85
CA GLU A 65 -3.48 12.10 -1.86
C GLU A 65 -3.81 11.63 -3.28
N MET A 66 -4.30 12.51 -4.15
CA MET A 66 -4.52 12.19 -5.57
C MET A 66 -3.26 11.70 -6.29
N LYS A 67 -2.10 12.28 -5.98
CA LYS A 67 -0.83 11.86 -6.59
C LYS A 67 -0.40 10.47 -6.10
N ILE A 68 -0.51 10.24 -4.80
CA ILE A 68 -0.22 8.93 -4.19
C ILE A 68 -1.19 7.87 -4.71
N GLU A 69 -2.50 8.15 -4.77
CA GLU A 69 -3.51 7.26 -5.35
C GLU A 69 -3.14 6.83 -6.78
N ARG A 70 -2.76 7.80 -7.63
CA ARG A 70 -2.34 7.49 -9.00
C ARG A 70 -1.14 6.53 -9.02
N ASN A 71 -0.12 6.80 -8.20
CA ASN A 71 1.05 5.92 -8.10
C ASN A 71 0.69 4.51 -7.63
N LEU A 72 -0.20 4.38 -6.63
CA LEU A 72 -0.66 3.09 -6.15
C LEU A 72 -1.44 2.31 -7.23
N ILE A 73 -2.30 2.99 -7.99
CA ILE A 73 -3.05 2.38 -9.10
C ILE A 73 -2.10 1.92 -10.21
N GLU A 74 -1.10 2.74 -10.57
CA GLU A 74 -0.08 2.37 -11.55
C GLU A 74 0.72 1.14 -11.09
N MET A 75 1.06 1.06 -9.80
CA MET A 75 1.75 -0.10 -9.22
C MET A 75 0.89 -1.36 -9.26
N LEU A 76 -0.43 -1.26 -9.03
CA LEU A 76 -1.35 -2.40 -9.17
C LEU A 76 -1.54 -2.84 -10.61
N ALA A 77 -1.48 -1.91 -11.58
CA ALA A 77 -1.65 -2.20 -13.00
C ALA A 77 -0.39 -2.84 -13.62
N ASN A 78 0.81 -2.51 -13.13
CA ASN A 78 2.06 -3.04 -13.65
C ASN A 78 2.24 -4.52 -13.32
N ASP A 79 2.72 -5.26 -14.33
CA ASP A 79 2.83 -6.72 -14.26
C ASP A 79 3.86 -7.16 -13.21
N LYS A 80 3.57 -8.29 -12.62
CA LYS A 80 4.19 -8.94 -11.46
C LYS A 80 5.71 -9.13 -11.53
N SER A 81 6.35 -9.01 -12.73
CA SER A 81 7.72 -9.46 -12.91
C SER A 81 8.78 -8.51 -12.36
N GLU A 82 8.57 -7.19 -12.46
CA GLU A 82 9.58 -6.20 -12.03
C GLU A 82 9.47 -5.82 -10.55
N MET A 83 8.25 -5.73 -10.02
CA MET A 83 8.03 -5.35 -8.63
C MET A 83 8.39 -6.45 -7.63
N ARG A 84 8.32 -7.71 -8.00
CA ARG A 84 8.82 -8.83 -7.17
C ARG A 84 10.31 -8.74 -6.90
N LYS A 85 11.06 -8.01 -7.73
CA LYS A 85 12.51 -7.82 -7.54
C LYS A 85 12.87 -6.70 -6.58
N THR A 86 11.95 -5.77 -6.29
CA THR A 86 12.25 -4.55 -5.52
C THR A 86 11.45 -4.37 -4.23
N GLY A 87 10.41 -5.18 -3.99
CA GLY A 87 9.61 -5.20 -2.75
C GLY A 87 8.78 -3.94 -2.46
N GLY A 88 9.04 -2.83 -3.13
CA GLY A 88 8.40 -1.54 -2.92
C GLY A 88 9.34 -0.39 -3.26
N LYS A 89 8.84 0.84 -3.14
CA LYS A 89 9.64 2.06 -3.38
C LYS A 89 9.37 3.12 -2.32
N ILE A 90 10.34 4.00 -2.13
CA ILE A 90 10.19 5.20 -1.30
C ILE A 90 10.18 6.41 -2.23
N GLU A 91 9.15 7.23 -2.10
CA GLU A 91 9.04 8.49 -2.83
C GLU A 91 9.08 9.67 -1.88
N THR A 92 9.73 10.75 -2.34
CA THR A 92 9.80 12.02 -1.62
C THR A 92 8.91 13.04 -2.34
N TYR A 93 7.92 13.57 -1.61
CA TYR A 93 7.03 14.62 -2.09
C TYR A 93 7.44 15.95 -1.46
N ILE A 94 7.76 16.93 -2.29
CA ILE A 94 8.10 18.29 -1.84
C ILE A 94 6.90 19.19 -2.15
N LEU A 95 6.36 19.78 -1.09
CA LEU A 95 5.25 20.72 -1.16
C LEU A 95 5.82 22.13 -1.16
N HIS A 96 5.78 22.83 -2.31
CA HIS A 96 6.27 24.19 -2.45
C HIS A 96 5.13 25.17 -2.61
N LYS A 97 5.33 26.39 -2.06
CA LYS A 97 4.47 27.55 -2.39
C LYS A 97 4.62 28.02 -3.83
N GLU A 98 5.73 27.63 -4.50
CA GLU A 98 6.02 27.94 -5.91
C GLU A 98 6.83 26.76 -6.49
N GLY A 99 6.27 26.10 -7.51
CA GLY A 99 6.83 24.88 -8.07
C GLY A 99 8.13 25.07 -8.83
N LYS A 100 9.28 24.79 -8.21
CA LYS A 100 10.55 24.53 -8.91
C LYS A 100 11.45 23.60 -8.08
N GLY A 101 11.59 22.33 -8.49
CA GLY A 101 12.57 21.38 -7.95
C GLY A 101 12.69 20.14 -8.82
N LYS A 102 13.94 19.76 -9.18
CA LYS A 102 14.26 18.78 -10.25
C LYS A 102 14.24 17.30 -9.87
N GLU A 103 14.05 16.91 -8.61
CA GLU A 103 14.19 15.50 -8.17
C GLU A 103 13.07 14.97 -7.25
N ALA A 104 12.06 15.78 -7.00
CA ALA A 104 10.91 15.38 -6.19
C ALA A 104 9.63 15.80 -6.89
N VAL A 105 8.56 15.06 -6.67
CA VAL A 105 7.24 15.43 -7.20
C VAL A 105 6.81 16.73 -6.54
N ALA A 106 6.99 17.85 -7.25
CA ALA A 106 6.52 19.16 -6.79
C ALA A 106 4.99 19.18 -6.85
N LEU A 107 4.37 19.51 -5.74
CA LEU A 107 2.93 19.70 -5.63
C LEU A 107 2.67 21.15 -5.23
N ASP A 108 1.81 21.84 -5.98
CA ASP A 108 1.31 23.15 -5.61
C ASP A 108 0.51 23.04 -4.31
N SER A 109 1.06 23.54 -3.23
CA SER A 109 0.44 23.54 -1.92
C SER A 109 0.75 24.83 -1.20
N LEU A 110 -0.24 25.36 -0.46
CA LEU A 110 -0.06 26.52 0.41
C LEU A 110 0.90 26.24 1.58
N CYS A 111 1.30 24.99 1.78
CA CYS A 111 2.17 24.52 2.85
C CYS A 111 3.55 24.17 2.28
N GLY A 112 4.62 24.79 2.76
CA GLY A 112 5.99 24.41 2.43
C GLY A 112 6.43 23.24 3.32
N GLY A 113 6.91 22.12 2.73
CA GLY A 113 7.40 21.00 3.51
C GLY A 113 7.74 19.79 2.65
N GLN A 114 8.14 18.69 3.31
CA GLN A 114 8.57 17.47 2.65
C GLN A 114 7.97 16.25 3.35
N LEU A 115 7.51 15.29 2.55
CA LEU A 115 7.05 13.99 3.00
C LEU A 115 7.83 12.88 2.30
N LYS A 116 8.23 11.85 3.05
CA LYS A 116 8.66 10.57 2.48
C LYS A 116 7.59 9.53 2.71
N VAL A 117 7.25 8.82 1.66
CA VAL A 117 6.18 7.83 1.64
C VAL A 117 6.75 6.51 1.12
N SER A 118 6.56 5.45 1.87
CA SER A 118 6.76 4.08 1.40
C SER A 118 5.54 3.64 0.61
N LEU A 119 5.76 3.08 -0.56
CA LEU A 119 4.73 2.53 -1.46
C LEU A 119 5.06 1.08 -1.73
N GLU A 120 4.12 0.17 -1.47
CA GLU A 120 4.30 -1.26 -1.69
C GLU A 120 3.03 -1.91 -2.23
N VAL A 121 3.18 -3.04 -2.94
CA VAL A 121 2.06 -3.90 -3.32
C VAL A 121 2.17 -5.20 -2.53
N ILE A 122 1.08 -5.55 -1.87
CA ILE A 122 0.94 -6.75 -1.07
C ILE A 122 0.09 -7.74 -1.87
N GLU A 123 0.64 -8.92 -2.08
CA GLU A 123 -0.03 -9.99 -2.80
C GLU A 123 -0.83 -10.88 -1.83
N PRO A 124 -2.02 -11.35 -2.22
CA PRO A 124 -2.75 -12.33 -1.44
C PRO A 124 -2.02 -13.67 -1.40
N VAL A 125 -2.27 -14.45 -0.36
CA VAL A 125 -1.78 -15.82 -0.29
C VAL A 125 -2.39 -16.64 -1.45
N PRO A 126 -1.58 -17.42 -2.20
CA PRO A 126 -2.09 -18.27 -3.26
C PRO A 126 -3.16 -19.24 -2.73
N HIS A 127 -4.20 -19.48 -3.53
CA HIS A 127 -5.22 -20.48 -3.27
C HIS A 127 -5.17 -21.53 -4.39
N ILE A 128 -4.90 -22.78 -4.02
CA ILE A 128 -4.77 -23.92 -4.93
C ILE A 128 -6.06 -24.74 -4.90
N LEU A 129 -6.69 -24.91 -6.04
CA LEU A 129 -7.81 -25.84 -6.17
C LEU A 129 -7.27 -27.23 -6.51
N ILE A 130 -7.56 -28.22 -5.66
CA ILE A 130 -7.14 -29.62 -5.83
C ILE A 130 -8.35 -30.43 -6.30
N ALA A 131 -8.34 -30.83 -7.57
CA ALA A 131 -9.38 -31.70 -8.12
C ALA A 131 -9.00 -33.18 -7.94
N GLY A 132 -9.52 -33.81 -6.91
CA GLY A 132 -9.34 -35.23 -6.62
C GLY A 132 -8.62 -35.55 -5.29
N GLY A 133 -9.10 -36.56 -4.58
CA GLY A 133 -8.63 -36.97 -3.24
C GLY A 133 -7.57 -38.08 -3.23
N GLY A 134 -6.87 -38.33 -4.34
CA GLY A 134 -5.84 -39.40 -4.40
C GLY A 134 -4.51 -38.97 -3.78
N HIS A 135 -3.50 -39.83 -3.85
CA HIS A 135 -2.18 -39.60 -3.26
C HIS A 135 -1.51 -38.30 -3.72
N VAL A 136 -1.72 -37.91 -4.98
CA VAL A 136 -1.18 -36.65 -5.52
C VAL A 136 -1.84 -35.46 -4.85
N GLY A 137 -3.17 -35.45 -4.75
CA GLY A 137 -3.91 -34.36 -4.09
C GLY A 137 -3.49 -34.20 -2.63
N MET A 138 -3.34 -35.30 -1.91
CA MET A 138 -2.86 -35.30 -0.52
C MET A 138 -1.43 -34.76 -0.40
N SER A 139 -0.53 -35.12 -1.32
CA SER A 139 0.83 -34.58 -1.32
C SER A 139 0.85 -33.08 -1.61
N VAL A 140 0.00 -32.58 -2.54
CA VAL A 140 -0.12 -31.15 -2.84
C VAL A 140 -0.67 -30.40 -1.64
N SER A 141 -1.68 -30.91 -0.93
CA SER A 141 -2.22 -30.23 0.27
C SER A 141 -1.16 -30.09 1.36
N MET A 142 -0.32 -31.12 1.60
CA MET A 142 0.79 -31.04 2.56
C MET A 142 1.83 -29.96 2.17
N VAL A 143 2.13 -29.83 0.88
CA VAL A 143 3.01 -28.75 0.39
C VAL A 143 2.37 -27.39 0.61
N CYS A 144 1.08 -27.22 0.32
CA CYS A 144 0.36 -25.97 0.57
C CYS A 144 0.41 -25.60 2.06
N GLU A 145 0.17 -26.53 2.98
CA GLU A 145 0.28 -26.31 4.43
C GLU A 145 1.70 -25.84 4.82
N THR A 146 2.73 -26.48 4.27
CA THR A 146 4.13 -26.11 4.54
C THR A 146 4.45 -24.70 4.06
N LEU A 147 3.87 -24.28 2.93
CA LEU A 147 4.06 -22.95 2.33
C LEU A 147 3.11 -21.88 2.91
N GLY A 148 2.16 -22.26 3.76
CA GLY A 148 1.10 -21.36 4.24
C GLY A 148 0.12 -20.93 3.14
N TRP A 149 -0.02 -21.72 2.08
CA TRP A 149 -0.95 -21.47 0.98
C TRP A 149 -2.34 -22.01 1.31
N LYS A 150 -3.38 -21.33 0.80
CA LYS A 150 -4.76 -21.84 0.90
C LYS A 150 -4.99 -22.92 -0.15
N TYR A 151 -5.80 -23.93 0.19
CA TYR A 151 -6.24 -24.95 -0.78
C TYR A 151 -7.67 -25.43 -0.48
N SER A 152 -8.32 -25.99 -1.49
CA SER A 152 -9.64 -26.61 -1.40
C SER A 152 -9.82 -27.72 -2.42
#